data_590e873a8e51966171d89df216174a1b
#
_entry.id   590e873a8e51966171d89df216174a1b
#
_cell.length_a   1.000
_cell.length_b   1.000
_cell.length_c   1.000
_cell.angle_alpha   90.00
_cell.angle_beta   90.00
_cell.angle_gamma   90.00
#
_symmetry.space_group_name_H-M   'P 1'
#
loop_
_entity.id
_entity.type
_entity.pdbx_description
1 polymer ?
#
loop_
_entity_poly.entity_id
_entity_poly.type
_entity_poly.pdbx_seq_one_letter_code
_entity_poly.pdbx_strand_id
1 'polypeptide(L)'
;TLTPMYLIFSKLGFLGNHLTAPVAIAASSIPFVIVTLRPYFRSIPVSLDEAARLDGCGSVKAFLMVMLPAVKTGIITIMVISFLNGWNDLVYSMTFNVAEIMRPLTANIYKFQSAYGTRWNCIMAYGAILVLPVILMFIFLQKYIVGGLVAGAVKD
;
A
#
# COMPACT_ATOMS: atom_id res chain seq x y z
N THR A 1 -3.80 -18.14 -1.04
CA THR A 1 -3.48 -17.31 0.17
C THR A 1 -4.72 -16.90 0.96
N LEU A 2 -5.87 -16.64 0.35
CA LEU A 2 -7.08 -16.16 1.05
C LEU A 2 -7.63 -17.18 2.07
N THR A 3 -7.83 -18.43 1.65
CA THR A 3 -8.45 -19.47 2.51
C THR A 3 -7.66 -19.75 3.80
N PRO A 4 -6.32 -19.95 3.77
CA PRO A 4 -5.56 -20.11 4.99
C PRO A 4 -5.62 -18.90 5.92
N MET A 5 -5.57 -17.68 5.37
CA MET A 5 -5.67 -16.45 6.17
C MET A 5 -7.04 -16.32 6.82
N TYR A 6 -8.11 -16.64 6.09
CA TYR A 6 -9.47 -16.64 6.64
C TYR A 6 -9.59 -17.60 7.82
N LEU A 7 -9.06 -18.83 7.71
CA LEU A 7 -9.09 -19.82 8.78
C LEU A 7 -8.30 -19.36 10.02
N ILE A 8 -7.14 -18.72 9.82
CA ILE A 8 -6.34 -18.18 10.92
C ILE A 8 -7.11 -17.06 11.63
N PHE A 9 -7.66 -16.10 10.89
CA PHE A 9 -8.40 -14.97 11.47
C PHE A 9 -9.70 -15.41 12.13
N SER A 10 -10.36 -16.44 11.59
CA SER A 10 -11.53 -17.05 12.21
C SER A 10 -11.19 -17.70 13.56
N LYS A 11 -10.09 -18.47 13.62
CA LYS A 11 -9.63 -19.11 14.87
C LYS A 11 -9.18 -18.10 15.92
N LEU A 12 -8.62 -16.97 15.51
CA LEU A 12 -8.20 -15.89 16.41
C LEU A 12 -9.35 -14.97 16.83
N GLY A 13 -10.57 -15.18 16.33
CA GLY A 13 -11.70 -14.29 16.60
C GLY A 13 -11.54 -12.88 16.02
N PHE A 14 -10.68 -12.74 15.01
CA PHE A 14 -10.33 -11.44 14.42
C PHE A 14 -11.27 -11.03 13.25
N LEU A 15 -12.19 -11.93 12.86
CA LEU A 15 -13.19 -11.62 11.84
C LEU A 15 -14.21 -10.60 12.35
N GLY A 16 -14.69 -9.74 11.44
CA GLY A 16 -15.68 -8.70 11.78
C GLY A 16 -15.07 -7.44 12.41
N ASN A 17 -13.74 -7.30 12.38
CA ASN A 17 -13.05 -6.08 12.80
C ASN A 17 -12.65 -5.26 11.55
N HIS A 18 -12.69 -3.92 11.65
CA HIS A 18 -12.25 -3.02 10.58
C HIS A 18 -10.79 -3.21 10.16
N LEU A 19 -9.95 -3.78 11.02
CA LEU A 19 -8.54 -4.04 10.74
C LEU A 19 -8.27 -5.37 10.02
N THR A 20 -9.26 -6.26 9.92
CA THR A 20 -9.04 -7.62 9.37
C THR A 20 -8.60 -7.57 7.91
N ALA A 21 -9.35 -6.88 7.05
CA ALA A 21 -8.99 -6.74 5.64
C ALA A 21 -7.68 -5.96 5.42
N PRO A 22 -7.45 -4.78 6.06
CA PRO A 22 -6.18 -4.07 5.97
C PRO A 22 -4.96 -4.91 6.37
N VAL A 23 -5.03 -5.68 7.46
CA VAL A 23 -3.94 -6.56 7.89
C VAL A 23 -3.69 -7.68 6.89
N ALA A 24 -4.75 -8.27 6.33
CA ALA A 24 -4.64 -9.30 5.31
C ALA A 24 -3.97 -8.78 4.03
N ILE A 25 -4.37 -7.59 3.56
CA ILE A 25 -3.78 -6.91 2.40
C ILE A 25 -2.31 -6.58 2.67
N ALA A 26 -2.01 -6.01 3.84
CA ALA A 26 -0.64 -5.68 4.23
C ALA A 26 0.26 -6.92 4.24
N ALA A 27 -0.18 -8.02 4.87
CA ALA A 27 0.56 -9.27 4.93
C ALA A 27 0.84 -9.85 3.53
N SER A 28 -0.14 -9.80 2.62
CA SER A 28 0.03 -10.28 1.25
C SER A 28 0.95 -9.40 0.41
N SER A 29 1.08 -8.12 0.76
CA SER A 29 1.93 -7.15 0.06
C SER A 29 3.40 -7.19 0.50
N ILE A 30 3.74 -7.78 1.65
CA ILE A 30 5.11 -7.81 2.20
C ILE A 30 6.15 -8.31 1.18
N PRO A 31 5.96 -9.44 0.47
CA PRO A 31 6.96 -9.93 -0.49
C PRO A 31 7.25 -8.91 -1.59
N PHE A 32 6.21 -8.27 -2.12
CA PHE A 32 6.35 -7.24 -3.14
C PHE A 32 7.11 -6.02 -2.61
N VAL A 33 6.77 -5.56 -1.41
CA VAL A 33 7.44 -4.42 -0.75
C VAL A 33 8.93 -4.70 -0.56
N ILE A 34 9.29 -5.90 -0.07
CA ILE A 34 10.69 -6.30 0.16
C ILE A 34 11.47 -6.31 -1.17
N VAL A 35 10.93 -6.97 -2.19
CA VAL A 35 11.60 -7.07 -3.51
C VAL A 35 11.81 -5.69 -4.11
N THR A 36 10.83 -4.81 -4.00
CA THR A 36 10.89 -3.46 -4.58
C THR A 36 11.80 -2.51 -3.79
N LEU A 37 11.85 -2.61 -2.45
CA LEU A 37 12.74 -1.76 -1.63
C LEU A 37 14.19 -2.19 -1.65
N ARG A 38 14.47 -3.46 -1.86
CA ARG A 38 15.83 -4.00 -1.84
C ARG A 38 16.85 -3.24 -2.72
N PRO A 39 16.55 -2.88 -3.98
CA PRO A 39 17.46 -2.10 -4.82
C PRO A 39 17.78 -0.73 -4.22
N TYR A 40 16.81 -0.05 -3.63
CA TYR A 40 17.01 1.26 -3.01
C TYR A 40 17.98 1.19 -1.83
N PHE A 41 17.84 0.18 -0.96
CA PHE A 41 18.78 -0.02 0.15
C PHE A 41 20.17 -0.44 -0.35
N ARG A 42 20.26 -1.20 -1.44
CA ARG A 42 21.54 -1.59 -2.05
C ARG A 42 22.26 -0.46 -2.76
N SER A 43 21.57 0.60 -3.15
CA SER A 43 22.20 1.77 -3.77
C SER A 43 22.85 2.72 -2.76
N ILE A 44 22.67 2.50 -1.45
CA ILE A 44 23.33 3.29 -0.42
C ILE A 44 24.82 2.92 -0.41
N PRO A 45 25.74 3.92 -0.54
CA PRO A 45 27.17 3.65 -0.42
C PRO A 45 27.52 3.17 0.99
N VAL A 46 28.40 2.16 1.09
CA VAL A 46 28.86 1.62 2.39
C VAL A 46 29.51 2.70 3.24
N SER A 47 30.23 3.64 2.59
CA SER A 47 30.86 4.78 3.27
C SER A 47 29.90 5.63 4.07
N LEU A 48 28.61 5.67 3.72
CA LEU A 48 27.60 6.41 4.47
C LEU A 48 27.28 5.72 5.82
N ASP A 49 27.22 4.39 5.85
CA ASP A 49 27.06 3.62 7.10
C ASP A 49 28.31 3.72 7.98
N GLU A 50 29.50 3.64 7.39
CA GLU A 50 30.77 3.77 8.08
C GLU A 50 30.92 5.16 8.73
N ALA A 51 30.61 6.23 8.00
CA ALA A 51 30.62 7.59 8.53
C ALA A 51 29.67 7.75 9.72
N ALA A 52 28.44 7.23 9.62
CA ALA A 52 27.48 7.28 10.71
C ALA A 52 27.98 6.54 11.97
N ARG A 53 28.72 5.44 11.79
CA ARG A 53 29.32 4.70 12.90
C ARG A 53 30.51 5.45 13.53
N LEU A 54 31.33 6.12 12.72
CA LEU A 54 32.41 6.98 13.21
C LEU A 54 31.87 8.16 14.01
N ASP A 55 30.70 8.70 13.64
CA ASP A 55 29.99 9.74 14.40
C ASP A 55 29.31 9.21 15.67
N GLY A 56 29.57 7.95 16.06
CA GLY A 56 29.06 7.36 17.30
C GLY A 56 27.59 6.91 17.21
N CYS A 57 27.03 6.81 16.01
CA CYS A 57 25.66 6.29 15.84
C CYS A 57 25.62 4.77 16.03
N GLY A 58 24.81 4.30 16.98
CA GLY A 58 24.46 2.88 17.03
C GLY A 58 23.64 2.45 15.80
N SER A 59 23.58 1.14 15.51
CA SER A 59 22.96 0.58 14.29
C SER A 59 21.52 1.05 14.05
N VAL A 60 20.69 1.14 15.09
CA VAL A 60 19.31 1.63 14.98
C VAL A 60 19.27 3.12 14.63
N LYS A 61 20.13 3.93 15.25
CA LYS A 61 20.21 5.37 15.00
C LYS A 61 20.72 5.64 13.58
N ALA A 62 21.75 4.94 13.12
CA ALA A 62 22.25 5.00 11.75
C ALA A 62 21.15 4.63 10.72
N PHE A 63 20.39 3.57 10.99
CA PHE A 63 19.27 3.18 10.14
C PHE A 63 18.20 4.27 10.03
N LEU A 64 17.72 4.79 11.16
CA LEU A 64 16.61 5.76 11.19
C LEU A 64 17.02 7.15 10.70
N MET A 65 18.23 7.61 11.01
CA MET A 65 18.65 8.99 10.73
C MET A 65 19.43 9.14 9.42
N VAL A 66 20.03 8.07 8.92
CA VAL A 66 20.88 8.12 7.71
C VAL A 66 20.31 7.27 6.58
N MET A 67 20.10 5.97 6.82
CA MET A 67 19.68 5.07 5.77
C MET A 67 18.22 5.31 5.31
N LEU A 68 17.30 5.45 6.26
CA LEU A 68 15.89 5.64 5.96
C LEU A 68 15.60 6.92 5.16
N PRO A 69 16.17 8.09 5.51
CA PRO A 69 16.09 9.29 4.68
C PRO A 69 16.74 9.14 3.30
N ALA A 70 17.85 8.41 3.20
CA ALA A 70 18.52 8.18 1.91
C ALA A 70 17.64 7.42 0.90
N VAL A 71 16.80 6.47 1.36
CA VAL A 71 15.87 5.72 0.51
C VAL A 71 14.45 6.28 0.48
N LYS A 72 14.26 7.51 0.95
CA LYS A 72 12.95 8.17 1.07
C LYS A 72 12.10 8.07 -0.20
N THR A 73 12.70 8.28 -1.37
CA THR A 73 12.00 8.22 -2.65
C THR A 73 11.43 6.83 -2.91
N GLY A 74 12.21 5.77 -2.66
CA GLY A 74 11.75 4.38 -2.77
C GLY A 74 10.60 4.07 -1.80
N ILE A 75 10.70 4.54 -0.56
CA ILE A 75 9.65 4.36 0.44
C ILE A 75 8.36 5.04 0.00
N ILE A 76 8.42 6.30 -0.47
CA ILE A 76 7.24 7.03 -0.94
C ILE A 76 6.61 6.31 -2.15
N THR A 77 7.43 5.84 -3.10
CA THR A 77 6.94 5.09 -4.25
C THR A 77 6.16 3.85 -3.83
N ILE A 78 6.68 3.08 -2.88
CA ILE A 78 5.99 1.89 -2.36
C ILE A 78 4.75 2.25 -1.57
N MET A 79 4.77 3.31 -0.78
CA MET A 79 3.57 3.79 -0.08
C MET A 79 2.43 4.10 -1.05
N VAL A 80 2.74 4.75 -2.19
CA VAL A 80 1.76 5.04 -3.25
C VAL A 80 1.19 3.76 -3.85
N ILE A 81 2.05 2.83 -4.23
CA ILE A 81 1.62 1.56 -4.83
C ILE A 81 0.78 0.75 -3.84
N SER A 82 1.21 0.68 -2.56
CA SER A 82 0.48 -0.03 -1.52
C SER A 82 -0.87 0.62 -1.23
N PHE A 83 -0.94 1.95 -1.24
CA PHE A 83 -2.21 2.66 -1.12
C PHE A 83 -3.15 2.32 -2.28
N LEU A 84 -2.68 2.36 -3.52
CA LEU A 84 -3.50 2.03 -4.70
C LEU A 84 -4.00 0.58 -4.66
N ASN A 85 -3.14 -0.36 -4.25
CA ASN A 85 -3.53 -1.76 -4.08
C ASN A 85 -4.62 -1.93 -3.02
N GLY A 86 -4.46 -1.28 -1.86
CA GLY A 86 -5.46 -1.33 -0.80
C GLY A 86 -6.75 -0.58 -1.15
N TRP A 87 -6.65 0.57 -1.85
CA TRP A 87 -7.79 1.35 -2.32
C TRP A 87 -8.65 0.58 -3.33
N ASN A 88 -8.02 -0.13 -4.26
CA ASN A 88 -8.69 -0.91 -5.30
C ASN A 88 -9.04 -2.33 -4.85
N ASP A 89 -8.71 -2.71 -3.62
CA ASP A 89 -9.00 -4.06 -3.14
C ASP A 89 -10.49 -4.29 -2.97
N LEU A 90 -10.96 -5.34 -3.60
CA LEU A 90 -12.32 -5.85 -3.47
C LEU A 90 -12.34 -7.21 -2.79
N VAL A 91 -11.37 -8.06 -3.15
CA VAL A 91 -11.39 -9.49 -2.83
C VAL A 91 -11.19 -9.74 -1.34
N TYR A 92 -10.15 -9.13 -0.75
CA TYR A 92 -9.91 -9.24 0.70
C TYR A 92 -11.03 -8.55 1.48
N SER A 93 -11.43 -7.36 1.05
CA SER A 93 -12.48 -6.60 1.72
C SER A 93 -13.82 -7.32 1.74
N MET A 94 -14.23 -7.96 0.66
CA MET A 94 -15.47 -8.74 0.64
C MET A 94 -15.35 -10.07 1.39
N THR A 95 -14.17 -10.67 1.44
CA THR A 95 -13.94 -11.94 2.12
C THR A 95 -13.90 -11.79 3.63
N PHE A 96 -13.23 -10.75 4.13
CA PHE A 96 -13.00 -10.58 5.57
C PHE A 96 -13.99 -9.66 6.26
N ASN A 97 -14.62 -8.71 5.54
CA ASN A 97 -15.63 -7.81 6.09
C ASN A 97 -17.02 -8.34 5.79
N VAL A 98 -17.52 -9.19 6.68
CA VAL A 98 -18.86 -9.81 6.56
C VAL A 98 -19.96 -8.74 6.62
N ALA A 99 -19.84 -7.78 7.55
CA ALA A 99 -20.81 -6.70 7.67
C ALA A 99 -20.63 -5.67 6.56
N GLU A 100 -21.71 -5.32 5.89
CA GLU A 100 -21.72 -4.38 4.76
C GLU A 100 -21.16 -2.98 5.12
N ILE A 101 -21.41 -2.52 6.34
CA ILE A 101 -20.94 -1.24 6.86
C ILE A 101 -19.40 -1.18 6.98
N MET A 102 -18.73 -2.32 7.03
CA MET A 102 -17.28 -2.40 7.15
C MET A 102 -16.57 -2.46 5.79
N ARG A 103 -17.33 -2.54 4.70
CA ARG A 103 -16.76 -2.61 3.35
C ARG A 103 -16.23 -1.25 2.91
N PRO A 104 -15.09 -1.20 2.19
CA PRO A 104 -14.55 0.05 1.67
C PRO A 104 -15.50 0.66 0.63
N LEU A 105 -15.35 1.96 0.42
CA LEU A 105 -16.17 2.71 -0.54
C LEU A 105 -16.13 2.08 -1.93
N THR A 106 -14.97 1.62 -2.38
CA THR A 106 -14.79 0.96 -3.68
C THR A 106 -15.65 -0.28 -3.87
N ALA A 107 -15.86 -1.07 -2.82
CA ALA A 107 -16.73 -2.25 -2.86
C ALA A 107 -18.22 -1.89 -2.93
N ASN A 108 -18.63 -0.72 -2.49
CA ASN A 108 -20.03 -0.31 -2.48
C ASN A 108 -20.60 0.08 -3.86
N ILE A 109 -19.78 0.18 -4.90
CA ILE A 109 -20.23 0.47 -6.27
C ILE A 109 -21.23 -0.56 -6.76
N TYR A 110 -21.12 -1.81 -6.29
CA TYR A 110 -22.05 -2.89 -6.67
C TYR A 110 -23.48 -2.72 -6.15
N LYS A 111 -23.71 -1.84 -5.16
CA LYS A 111 -25.06 -1.52 -4.66
C LYS A 111 -25.97 -0.87 -5.72
N PHE A 112 -25.37 -0.27 -6.73
CA PHE A 112 -26.12 0.36 -7.83
C PHE A 112 -26.49 -0.63 -8.95
N GLN A 113 -26.11 -1.90 -8.80
CA GLN A 113 -26.50 -3.00 -9.68
C GLN A 113 -27.54 -3.86 -8.97
N SER A 114 -28.65 -4.13 -9.64
CA SER A 114 -29.71 -5.01 -9.14
C SER A 114 -30.16 -5.98 -10.23
N ALA A 115 -30.93 -7.00 -9.84
CA ALA A 115 -31.55 -7.93 -10.78
C ALA A 115 -32.52 -7.26 -11.76
N TYR A 116 -33.02 -6.07 -11.42
CA TYR A 116 -33.97 -5.28 -12.22
C TYR A 116 -33.31 -4.21 -13.08
N GLY A 117 -31.98 -4.11 -13.05
CA GLY A 117 -31.24 -3.16 -13.86
C GLY A 117 -30.08 -2.48 -13.15
N THR A 118 -29.29 -1.76 -13.92
CA THR A 118 -28.09 -1.04 -13.45
C THR A 118 -28.33 0.46 -13.50
N ARG A 119 -28.11 1.14 -12.39
CA ARG A 119 -28.24 2.60 -12.28
C ARG A 119 -26.95 3.29 -12.69
N TRP A 120 -26.72 3.38 -14.00
CA TRP A 120 -25.47 3.90 -14.58
C TRP A 120 -25.12 5.32 -14.13
N ASN A 121 -26.11 6.21 -14.03
CA ASN A 121 -25.92 7.57 -13.52
C ASN A 121 -25.32 7.61 -12.12
N CYS A 122 -25.81 6.74 -11.21
CA CYS A 122 -25.29 6.65 -9.85
C CYS A 122 -23.88 6.04 -9.85
N ILE A 123 -23.61 5.02 -10.68
CA ILE A 123 -22.28 4.41 -10.80
C ILE A 123 -21.26 5.44 -11.28
N MET A 124 -21.58 6.23 -12.30
CA MET A 124 -20.69 7.26 -12.80
C MET A 124 -20.40 8.37 -11.78
N ALA A 125 -21.44 8.86 -11.09
CA ALA A 125 -21.29 9.86 -10.04
C ALA A 125 -20.46 9.32 -8.87
N TYR A 126 -20.72 8.09 -8.45
CA TYR A 126 -19.97 7.43 -7.38
C TYR A 126 -18.52 7.18 -7.78
N GLY A 127 -18.28 6.73 -9.01
CA GLY A 127 -16.94 6.55 -9.57
C GLY A 127 -16.13 7.84 -9.59
N ALA A 128 -16.75 8.96 -9.96
CA ALA A 128 -16.10 10.28 -9.92
C ALA A 128 -15.62 10.64 -8.50
N ILE A 129 -16.42 10.34 -7.47
CA ILE A 129 -16.03 10.55 -6.07
C ILE A 129 -14.86 9.63 -5.67
N LEU A 130 -14.89 8.36 -6.11
CA LEU A 130 -13.84 7.39 -5.79
C LEU A 130 -12.48 7.74 -6.41
N VAL A 131 -12.46 8.44 -7.52
CA VAL A 131 -11.21 8.86 -8.19
C VAL A 131 -10.54 10.04 -7.47
N LEU A 132 -11.28 10.90 -6.77
CA LEU A 132 -10.74 12.09 -6.12
C LEU A 132 -9.55 11.84 -5.18
N PRO A 133 -9.60 10.86 -4.23
CA PRO A 133 -8.45 10.59 -3.36
C PRO A 133 -7.21 10.15 -4.13
N VAL A 134 -7.39 9.39 -5.21
CA VAL A 134 -6.30 8.91 -6.06
C VAL A 134 -5.65 10.07 -6.81
N ILE A 135 -6.46 10.97 -7.39
CA ILE A 135 -5.97 12.19 -8.06
C ILE A 135 -5.20 13.06 -7.06
N LEU A 136 -5.76 13.32 -5.89
CA LEU A 136 -5.10 14.14 -4.86
C LEU A 136 -3.76 13.53 -4.46
N MET A 137 -3.73 12.23 -4.17
CA MET A 137 -2.50 11.54 -3.84
C MET A 137 -1.47 11.66 -4.98
N PHE A 138 -1.89 11.47 -6.23
CA PHE A 138 -0.99 11.57 -7.39
C PHE A 138 -0.42 12.99 -7.54
N ILE A 139 -1.23 14.04 -7.41
CA ILE A 139 -0.77 15.44 -7.51
C ILE A 139 0.31 15.73 -6.46
N PHE A 140 0.14 15.27 -5.21
CA PHE A 140 1.12 15.53 -4.15
C PHE A 140 2.39 14.69 -4.27
N LEU A 141 2.30 13.46 -4.77
CA LEU A 141 3.38 12.48 -4.74
C LEU A 141 4.06 12.25 -6.09
N GLN A 142 3.55 12.80 -7.21
CA GLN A 142 4.11 12.63 -8.55
C GLN A 142 5.61 12.96 -8.64
N LYS A 143 6.07 14.00 -7.95
CA LYS A 143 7.48 14.38 -7.91
C LYS A 143 8.42 13.31 -7.35
N TYR A 144 7.92 12.48 -6.45
CA TYR A 144 8.68 11.38 -5.87
C TYR A 144 8.62 10.11 -6.73
N ILE A 145 7.48 9.88 -7.41
CA ILE A 145 7.28 8.72 -8.28
C ILE A 145 8.20 8.80 -9.49
N VAL A 146 8.24 9.96 -10.15
CA VAL A 146 9.09 10.17 -11.34
C VAL A 146 10.57 10.01 -10.98
N GLY A 147 11.01 10.60 -9.87
CA GLY A 147 12.40 10.46 -9.39
C GLY A 147 12.78 9.00 -9.06
N GLY A 148 11.87 8.21 -8.51
CA GLY A 148 12.11 6.81 -8.16
C GLY A 148 12.17 5.87 -9.37
N LEU A 149 11.33 6.08 -10.37
CA LEU A 149 11.32 5.27 -11.60
C LEU A 149 12.56 5.52 -12.46
N VAL A 150 13.01 6.77 -12.56
CA VAL A 150 14.22 7.12 -13.33
C VAL A 150 15.48 6.57 -12.66
N ALA A 151 15.58 6.63 -11.33
CA ALA A 151 16.72 6.06 -10.60
C ALA A 151 16.81 4.52 -10.73
N GLY A 152 15.69 3.83 -10.96
CA GLY A 152 15.64 2.39 -11.19
C GLY A 152 15.88 1.96 -12.64
N ALA A 153 15.68 2.87 -13.61
CA ALA A 153 15.78 2.57 -15.04
C ALA A 153 17.16 2.88 -15.62
N VAL A 154 17.96 3.73 -14.97
CA VAL A 154 19.33 4.06 -15.38
C VAL A 154 20.28 3.14 -14.63
N LYS A 155 20.44 1.92 -15.13
CA LYS A 155 21.54 1.02 -14.83
C LYS A 155 22.21 0.70 -16.15
N ASP A 156 23.21 1.48 -16.49
CA ASP A 156 24.32 1.02 -17.33
C ASP A 156 25.43 0.52 -16.42
#